data_5abacf7396c67a03e3fce745048b9d16
#
_entry.id   5abacf7396c67a03e3fce745048b9d16
#
_cell.length_a   1.000
_cell.length_b   1.000
_cell.length_c   1.000
_cell.angle_alpha   90.00
_cell.angle_beta   90.00
_cell.angle_gamma   90.00
#
_symmetry.space_group_name_H-M   'P 1'
#
loop_
_entity.id
_entity.type
_entity.pdbx_description
1 polymer ?
#
loop_
_entity_poly.entity_id
_entity_poly.type
_entity_poly.pdbx_seq_one_letter_code
_entity_poly.pdbx_strand_id
1 'polypeptide(L)'
;VASEGEPAALTESRRLRQAAELERIEAELALRDARETSSAVRQRAQELELRVLRQRLAQHEPRLLFLQQRIRDQSRASLQAVVEEVDARARAVPPGDPVLAEAAATNLALAGDLLAANEQLAEYRQRLAAGEQDLAADRAALRDSRTRLELGGNSEQVGTWLWAVMRRLEFADVLEERLADTRQALADTRLRLIALDERQRGLADVSAQAADLRAAATGSDEEAGAVVPADQADPLEAWLDARHDLAARLEPMLWRQAATLEQTERVLQARLTTTRELRQ
;
A
#
# COMPACT_ATOMS: atom_id res chain seq x y z
N VAL A 1 -75.52 -10.70 3.00
CA VAL A 1 -76.90 -10.85 3.49
C VAL A 1 -77.75 -9.88 2.69
N ALA A 2 -78.63 -10.42 1.85
CA ALA A 2 -79.54 -9.60 1.06
C ALA A 2 -80.61 -9.03 2.03
N SER A 3 -80.83 -7.71 2.01
CA SER A 3 -81.96 -7.09 2.72
C SER A 3 -83.20 -7.34 1.94
N GLU A 4 -84.34 -7.74 2.65
CA GLU A 4 -85.65 -7.96 2.04
C GLU A 4 -86.13 -6.68 1.33
N GLY A 5 -86.23 -6.73 -0.02
CA GLY A 5 -86.64 -5.62 -0.86
C GLY A 5 -85.62 -5.07 -1.85
N GLU A 6 -84.38 -5.59 -1.90
CA GLU A 6 -83.37 -5.11 -2.82
C GLU A 6 -83.61 -5.68 -4.26
N PRO A 7 -83.52 -4.86 -5.34
CA PRO A 7 -83.64 -5.35 -6.72
C PRO A 7 -82.59 -6.40 -7.05
N ALA A 8 -82.99 -7.52 -7.69
CA ALA A 8 -82.12 -8.64 -8.03
C ALA A 8 -80.86 -8.22 -8.78
N ALA A 9 -80.89 -7.19 -9.61
CA ALA A 9 -79.81 -6.61 -10.34
C ALA A 9 -78.75 -5.95 -9.42
N LEU A 10 -79.12 -5.42 -8.26
CA LEU A 10 -78.18 -4.82 -7.28
C LEU A 10 -77.47 -5.89 -6.46
N THR A 11 -78.11 -6.96 -6.11
CA THR A 11 -77.45 -8.12 -5.42
C THR A 11 -76.52 -8.85 -6.34
N GLU A 12 -76.75 -8.96 -7.61
CA GLU A 12 -75.88 -9.55 -8.62
C GLU A 12 -74.67 -8.67 -8.88
N SER A 13 -74.84 -7.36 -8.98
CA SER A 13 -73.69 -6.43 -9.14
C SER A 13 -72.77 -6.40 -7.92
N ARG A 14 -73.35 -6.56 -6.68
CA ARG A 14 -72.55 -6.70 -5.46
C ARG A 14 -71.70 -8.02 -5.43
N ARG A 15 -72.34 -9.13 -5.87
CA ARG A 15 -71.67 -10.42 -5.98
C ARG A 15 -70.54 -10.37 -6.99
N LEU A 16 -70.76 -9.76 -8.15
CA LEU A 16 -69.68 -9.58 -9.16
C LEU A 16 -68.55 -8.68 -8.66
N ARG A 17 -68.85 -7.60 -7.93
CA ARG A 17 -67.78 -6.78 -7.30
C ARG A 17 -67.00 -7.56 -6.26
N GLN A 18 -67.64 -8.32 -5.39
CA GLN A 18 -66.97 -9.14 -4.39
C GLN A 18 -66.18 -10.23 -5.02
N ALA A 19 -66.62 -10.88 -6.08
CA ALA A 19 -65.80 -11.85 -6.83
C ALA A 19 -64.58 -11.21 -7.48
N ALA A 20 -64.73 -10.05 -8.11
CA ALA A 20 -63.62 -9.31 -8.71
C ALA A 20 -62.62 -8.80 -7.66
N GLU A 21 -63.10 -8.40 -6.46
CA GLU A 21 -62.19 -8.03 -5.35
C GLU A 21 -61.41 -9.23 -4.81
N LEU A 22 -62.06 -10.40 -4.68
CA LEU A 22 -61.37 -11.64 -4.26
C LEU A 22 -60.29 -12.05 -5.29
N GLU A 23 -60.63 -12.08 -6.58
CA GLU A 23 -59.65 -12.37 -7.65
C GLU A 23 -58.48 -11.38 -7.64
N ARG A 24 -58.74 -10.10 -7.38
CA ARG A 24 -57.66 -9.10 -7.26
C ARG A 24 -56.74 -9.38 -6.07
N ILE A 25 -57.33 -9.69 -4.90
CA ILE A 25 -56.56 -10.01 -3.68
C ILE A 25 -55.73 -11.29 -3.89
N GLU A 26 -56.31 -12.33 -4.50
CA GLU A 26 -55.61 -13.56 -4.82
C GLU A 26 -54.44 -13.32 -5.80
N ALA A 27 -54.63 -12.49 -6.82
CA ALA A 27 -53.59 -12.10 -7.75
C ALA A 27 -52.48 -11.28 -7.07
N GLU A 28 -52.82 -10.36 -6.16
CA GLU A 28 -51.88 -9.57 -5.38
C GLU A 28 -51.06 -10.46 -4.45
N LEU A 29 -51.65 -11.46 -3.78
CA LEU A 29 -50.98 -12.45 -2.95
C LEU A 29 -50.05 -13.32 -3.78
N ALA A 30 -50.49 -13.86 -4.90
CA ALA A 30 -49.65 -14.65 -5.80
C ALA A 30 -48.44 -13.86 -6.34
N LEU A 31 -48.64 -12.58 -6.64
CA LEU A 31 -47.56 -11.70 -7.06
C LEU A 31 -46.52 -11.46 -5.93
N ARG A 32 -47.03 -11.28 -4.69
CA ARG A 32 -46.17 -11.10 -3.51
C ARG A 32 -45.35 -12.34 -3.22
N ASP A 33 -45.97 -13.52 -3.25
CA ASP A 33 -45.27 -14.81 -3.06
C ASP A 33 -44.23 -15.06 -4.14
N ALA A 34 -44.52 -14.72 -5.41
CA ALA A 34 -43.57 -14.81 -6.50
C ALA A 34 -42.38 -13.86 -6.33
N ARG A 35 -42.61 -12.65 -5.81
CA ARG A 35 -41.53 -11.68 -5.48
C ARG A 35 -40.68 -12.16 -4.32
N GLU A 36 -41.26 -12.70 -3.26
CA GLU A 36 -40.53 -13.23 -2.09
C GLU A 36 -39.68 -14.42 -2.50
N THR A 37 -40.22 -15.38 -3.27
CA THR A 37 -39.51 -16.54 -3.78
C THR A 37 -38.33 -16.13 -4.71
N SER A 38 -38.59 -15.18 -5.62
CA SER A 38 -37.57 -14.63 -6.52
C SER A 38 -36.47 -13.89 -5.76
N SER A 39 -36.78 -13.19 -4.66
CA SER A 39 -35.81 -12.51 -3.82
C SER A 39 -34.97 -13.51 -3.06
N ALA A 40 -35.55 -14.57 -2.51
CA ALA A 40 -34.82 -15.64 -1.80
C ALA A 40 -33.86 -16.40 -2.73
N VAL A 41 -34.29 -16.68 -3.97
CA VAL A 41 -33.41 -17.31 -4.98
C VAL A 41 -32.22 -16.39 -5.33
N ARG A 42 -32.47 -15.08 -5.52
CA ARG A 42 -31.40 -14.11 -5.78
C ARG A 42 -30.41 -14.01 -4.62
N GLN A 43 -30.89 -13.97 -3.38
CA GLN A 43 -30.04 -13.94 -2.19
C GLN A 43 -29.17 -15.19 -2.11
N ARG A 44 -29.74 -16.38 -2.33
CA ARG A 44 -28.94 -17.64 -2.37
C ARG A 44 -27.90 -17.64 -3.47
N ALA A 45 -28.23 -17.14 -4.66
CA ALA A 45 -27.26 -17.03 -5.75
C ALA A 45 -26.09 -16.12 -5.38
N GLN A 46 -26.39 -14.94 -4.78
CA GLN A 46 -25.35 -14.01 -4.28
C GLN A 46 -24.49 -14.62 -3.16
N GLU A 47 -25.11 -15.36 -2.23
CA GLU A 47 -24.37 -16.06 -1.16
C GLU A 47 -23.43 -17.12 -1.73
N LEU A 48 -23.88 -17.88 -2.75
CA LEU A 48 -23.05 -18.86 -3.43
C LEU A 48 -21.90 -18.20 -4.20
N GLU A 49 -22.17 -17.13 -4.93
CA GLU A 49 -21.11 -16.35 -5.60
C GLU A 49 -20.07 -15.83 -4.61
N LEU A 50 -20.50 -15.24 -3.50
CA LEU A 50 -19.60 -14.78 -2.44
C LEU A 50 -18.78 -15.92 -1.85
N ARG A 51 -19.38 -17.09 -1.67
CA ARG A 51 -18.68 -18.29 -1.18
C ARG A 51 -17.62 -18.75 -2.16
N VAL A 52 -17.95 -18.82 -3.47
CA VAL A 52 -16.99 -19.19 -4.51
C VAL A 52 -15.86 -18.17 -4.61
N LEU A 53 -16.16 -16.87 -4.55
CA LEU A 53 -15.15 -15.82 -4.58
C LEU A 53 -14.23 -15.91 -3.36
N ARG A 54 -14.78 -16.10 -2.15
CA ARG A 54 -13.98 -16.30 -0.93
C ARG A 54 -13.09 -17.55 -1.03
N GLN A 55 -13.60 -18.65 -1.57
CA GLN A 55 -12.82 -19.86 -1.75
C GLN A 55 -11.68 -19.65 -2.75
N ARG A 56 -11.93 -18.98 -3.87
CA ARG A 56 -10.87 -18.62 -4.83
C ARG A 56 -9.82 -17.69 -4.20
N LEU A 57 -10.26 -16.70 -3.46
CA LEU A 57 -9.35 -15.79 -2.74
C LEU A 57 -8.46 -16.57 -1.77
N ALA A 58 -9.05 -17.44 -0.94
CA ALA A 58 -8.31 -18.30 -0.01
C ALA A 58 -7.33 -19.27 -0.70
N GLN A 59 -7.61 -19.69 -1.93
CA GLN A 59 -6.68 -20.52 -2.73
C GLN A 59 -5.52 -19.72 -3.33
N HIS A 60 -5.75 -18.45 -3.69
CA HIS A 60 -4.73 -17.60 -4.31
C HIS A 60 -3.84 -16.87 -3.30
N GLU A 61 -4.37 -16.57 -2.12
CA GLU A 61 -3.67 -15.84 -1.07
C GLU A 61 -2.32 -16.48 -0.65
N PRO A 62 -2.24 -17.79 -0.34
CA PRO A 62 -0.95 -18.44 -0.03
C PRO A 62 0.04 -18.39 -1.20
N ARG A 63 -0.47 -18.47 -2.43
CA ARG A 63 0.35 -18.38 -3.63
C ARG A 63 0.96 -17.01 -3.83
N LEU A 64 0.17 -15.97 -3.60
CA LEU A 64 0.63 -14.58 -3.65
C LEU A 64 1.68 -14.31 -2.57
N LEU A 65 1.44 -14.76 -1.34
CA LEU A 65 2.40 -14.63 -0.24
C LEU A 65 3.72 -15.34 -0.56
N PHE A 66 3.66 -16.57 -1.10
CA PHE A 66 4.86 -17.31 -1.51
C PHE A 66 5.64 -16.59 -2.62
N LEU A 67 4.93 -16.09 -3.65
CA LEU A 67 5.58 -15.35 -4.74
C LEU A 67 6.20 -14.03 -4.25
N GLN A 68 5.50 -13.31 -3.39
CA GLN A 68 6.01 -12.09 -2.78
C GLN A 68 7.27 -12.35 -1.94
N GLN A 69 7.26 -13.44 -1.16
CA GLN A 69 8.43 -13.86 -0.40
C GLN A 69 9.60 -14.18 -1.32
N ARG A 70 9.37 -15.00 -2.35
CA ARG A 70 10.40 -15.38 -3.30
C ARG A 70 11.00 -14.19 -4.05
N ILE A 71 10.17 -13.24 -4.47
CA ILE A 71 10.64 -12.01 -5.11
C ILE A 71 11.51 -11.19 -4.14
N ARG A 72 11.11 -11.09 -2.87
CA ARG A 72 11.90 -10.40 -1.84
C ARG A 72 13.27 -11.05 -1.64
N ASP A 73 13.29 -12.37 -1.47
CA ASP A 73 14.52 -13.13 -1.24
C ASP A 73 15.46 -13.04 -2.44
N GLN A 74 14.94 -13.15 -3.65
CA GLN A 74 15.70 -12.99 -4.88
C GLN A 74 16.24 -11.57 -5.05
N SER A 75 15.42 -10.56 -4.78
CA SER A 75 15.84 -9.16 -4.84
C SER A 75 16.94 -8.86 -3.81
N ARG A 76 16.77 -9.34 -2.58
CA ARG A 76 17.79 -9.20 -1.53
C ARG A 76 19.09 -9.88 -1.92
N ALA A 77 19.05 -11.13 -2.38
CA ALA A 77 20.23 -11.88 -2.80
C ALA A 77 20.97 -11.19 -3.95
N SER A 78 20.22 -10.65 -4.94
CA SER A 78 20.84 -9.92 -6.05
C SER A 78 21.51 -8.62 -5.60
N LEU A 79 20.94 -7.90 -4.64
CA LEU A 79 21.53 -6.68 -4.09
C LEU A 79 22.72 -6.97 -3.18
N GLN A 80 22.68 -8.06 -2.40
CA GLN A 80 23.82 -8.53 -1.62
C GLN A 80 25.01 -8.87 -2.53
N ALA A 81 24.78 -9.53 -3.66
CA ALA A 81 25.82 -9.80 -4.65
C ALA A 81 26.43 -8.51 -5.22
N VAL A 82 25.64 -7.46 -5.44
CA VAL A 82 26.15 -6.14 -5.85
C VAL A 82 27.04 -5.52 -4.76
N VAL A 83 26.63 -5.58 -3.50
CA VAL A 83 27.45 -5.07 -2.38
C VAL A 83 28.77 -5.85 -2.29
N GLU A 84 28.73 -7.18 -2.38
CA GLU A 84 29.91 -8.04 -2.34
C GLU A 84 30.87 -7.76 -3.52
N GLU A 85 30.33 -7.53 -4.72
CA GLU A 85 31.12 -7.17 -5.90
C GLU A 85 31.81 -5.82 -5.72
N VAL A 86 31.10 -4.79 -5.24
CA VAL A 86 31.65 -3.45 -4.98
C VAL A 86 32.70 -3.53 -3.87
N ASP A 87 32.45 -4.29 -2.80
CA ASP A 87 33.41 -4.48 -1.70
C ASP A 87 34.68 -5.22 -2.18
N ALA A 88 34.55 -6.26 -3.00
CA ALA A 88 35.69 -6.96 -3.58
C ALA A 88 36.53 -6.04 -4.48
N ARG A 89 35.90 -5.21 -5.30
CA ARG A 89 36.58 -4.20 -6.12
C ARG A 89 37.25 -3.14 -5.24
N ALA A 90 36.58 -2.67 -4.16
CA ALA A 90 37.16 -1.68 -3.24
C ALA A 90 38.43 -2.19 -2.54
N ARG A 91 38.49 -3.47 -2.15
CA ARG A 91 39.66 -4.11 -1.58
C ARG A 91 40.83 -4.26 -2.58
N ALA A 92 40.52 -4.26 -3.87
CA ALA A 92 41.56 -4.35 -4.92
C ALA A 92 42.19 -2.98 -5.27
N VAL A 93 41.70 -1.87 -4.69
CA VAL A 93 42.23 -0.53 -4.93
C VAL A 93 43.67 -0.44 -4.36
N PRO A 94 44.61 0.06 -5.14
CA PRO A 94 45.99 0.24 -4.66
C PRO A 94 46.08 1.20 -3.45
N PRO A 95 46.85 0.87 -2.41
CA PRO A 95 46.92 1.69 -1.19
C PRO A 95 47.53 3.08 -1.37
N GLY A 96 48.02 3.41 -2.57
CA GLY A 96 48.70 4.69 -2.88
C GLY A 96 47.82 5.74 -3.56
N ASP A 97 46.54 5.42 -3.92
CA ASP A 97 45.65 6.36 -4.60
C ASP A 97 44.46 6.75 -3.68
N PRO A 98 44.54 7.90 -3.00
CA PRO A 98 43.51 8.34 -2.08
C PRO A 98 42.17 8.67 -2.79
N VAL A 99 42.22 9.11 -4.06
CA VAL A 99 41.02 9.46 -4.84
C VAL A 99 40.22 8.21 -5.20
N LEU A 100 40.93 7.15 -5.64
CA LEU A 100 40.32 5.85 -5.90
C LEU A 100 39.76 5.22 -4.62
N ALA A 101 40.47 5.35 -3.50
CA ALA A 101 40.01 4.83 -2.21
C ALA A 101 38.70 5.53 -1.75
N GLU A 102 38.63 6.86 -1.90
CA GLU A 102 37.42 7.63 -1.58
C GLU A 102 36.28 7.29 -2.55
N ALA A 103 36.54 7.15 -3.84
CA ALA A 103 35.54 6.74 -4.84
C ALA A 103 34.98 5.35 -4.52
N ALA A 104 35.83 4.40 -4.15
CA ALA A 104 35.47 3.05 -3.75
C ALA A 104 34.63 3.03 -2.46
N ALA A 105 35.05 3.78 -1.44
CA ALA A 105 34.28 3.92 -0.19
C ALA A 105 32.86 4.51 -0.42
N THR A 106 32.79 5.53 -1.27
CA THR A 106 31.50 6.15 -1.63
C THR A 106 30.58 5.17 -2.35
N ASN A 107 31.10 4.38 -3.29
CA ASN A 107 30.31 3.38 -4.01
C ASN A 107 29.87 2.23 -3.10
N LEU A 108 30.71 1.82 -2.15
CA LEU A 108 30.33 0.81 -1.16
C LEU A 108 29.22 1.32 -0.24
N ALA A 109 29.29 2.58 0.20
CA ALA A 109 28.21 3.20 0.97
C ALA A 109 26.91 3.25 0.17
N LEU A 110 26.96 3.64 -1.12
CA LEU A 110 25.78 3.71 -1.99
C LEU A 110 25.17 2.32 -2.27
N ALA A 111 26.01 1.29 -2.41
CA ALA A 111 25.55 -0.10 -2.54
C ALA A 111 24.86 -0.58 -1.25
N GLY A 112 25.40 -0.21 -0.08
CA GLY A 112 24.77 -0.42 1.22
C GLY A 112 23.42 0.29 1.36
N ASP A 113 23.36 1.55 0.92
CA ASP A 113 22.10 2.32 0.90
C ASP A 113 21.04 1.68 -0.01
N LEU A 114 21.44 1.11 -1.14
CA LEU A 114 20.55 0.40 -2.06
C LEU A 114 19.94 -0.85 -1.41
N LEU A 115 20.75 -1.64 -0.69
CA LEU A 115 20.29 -2.81 0.04
C LEU A 115 19.33 -2.39 1.17
N ALA A 116 19.72 -1.40 1.98
CA ALA A 116 18.90 -0.86 3.06
C ALA A 116 17.57 -0.27 2.55
N ALA A 117 17.60 0.44 1.41
CA ALA A 117 16.38 0.96 0.77
C ALA A 117 15.43 -0.15 0.36
N ASN A 118 15.92 -1.27 -0.15
CA ASN A 118 15.09 -2.43 -0.50
C ASN A 118 14.43 -3.08 0.73
N GLU A 119 15.19 -3.20 1.84
CA GLU A 119 14.66 -3.75 3.10
C GLU A 119 13.60 -2.82 3.70
N GLN A 120 13.86 -1.52 3.75
CA GLN A 120 12.89 -0.52 4.23
C GLN A 120 11.62 -0.51 3.38
N LEU A 121 11.74 -0.61 2.04
CA LEU A 121 10.58 -0.68 1.17
C LEU A 121 9.71 -1.91 1.44
N ALA A 122 10.33 -3.06 1.72
CA ALA A 122 9.61 -4.28 2.08
C ALA A 122 8.84 -4.10 3.40
N GLU A 123 9.48 -3.47 4.40
CA GLU A 123 8.86 -3.17 5.69
C GLU A 123 7.69 -2.17 5.55
N TYR A 124 7.86 -1.08 4.80
CA TYR A 124 6.79 -0.10 4.57
C TYR A 124 5.59 -0.72 3.87
N ARG A 125 5.80 -1.61 2.89
CA ARG A 125 4.72 -2.35 2.23
C ARG A 125 3.97 -3.28 3.18
N GLN A 126 4.68 -3.94 4.09
CA GLN A 126 4.06 -4.78 5.10
C GLN A 126 3.22 -3.95 6.08
N ARG A 127 3.73 -2.80 6.53
CA ARG A 127 2.99 -1.88 7.41
C ARG A 127 1.75 -1.31 6.70
N LEU A 128 1.87 -0.95 5.42
CA LEU A 128 0.74 -0.49 4.62
C LEU A 128 -0.34 -1.55 4.52
N ALA A 129 0.01 -2.79 4.14
CA ALA A 129 -0.95 -3.89 4.01
C ALA A 129 -1.68 -4.18 5.34
N ALA A 130 -0.96 -4.19 6.46
CA ALA A 130 -1.58 -4.32 7.79
C ALA A 130 -2.53 -3.16 8.09
N GLY A 131 -2.10 -1.92 7.82
CA GLY A 131 -2.94 -0.74 8.01
C GLY A 131 -4.22 -0.72 7.16
N GLU A 132 -4.15 -1.20 5.92
CA GLU A 132 -5.33 -1.35 5.04
C GLU A 132 -6.32 -2.39 5.57
N GLN A 133 -5.82 -3.52 6.09
CA GLN A 133 -6.66 -4.54 6.73
C GLN A 133 -7.35 -3.99 7.99
N ASP A 134 -6.60 -3.31 8.84
CA ASP A 134 -7.14 -2.66 10.03
C ASP A 134 -8.19 -1.60 9.69
N LEU A 135 -7.94 -0.75 8.67
CA LEU A 135 -8.90 0.25 8.21
C LEU A 135 -10.19 -0.41 7.70
N ALA A 136 -10.08 -1.53 6.99
CA ALA A 136 -11.24 -2.27 6.53
C ALA A 136 -12.06 -2.83 7.71
N ALA A 137 -11.39 -3.34 8.75
CA ALA A 137 -12.02 -3.82 9.97
C ALA A 137 -12.68 -2.68 10.76
N ASP A 138 -11.99 -1.54 10.92
CA ASP A 138 -12.52 -0.35 11.60
C ASP A 138 -13.77 0.20 10.90
N ARG A 139 -13.76 0.27 9.56
CA ARG A 139 -14.92 0.68 8.75
C ARG A 139 -16.09 -0.30 8.82
N ALA A 140 -15.80 -1.60 8.88
CA ALA A 140 -16.85 -2.60 9.10
C ALA A 140 -17.49 -2.42 10.47
N ALA A 141 -16.68 -2.26 11.52
CA ALA A 141 -17.16 -2.01 12.87
C ALA A 141 -18.02 -0.74 12.96
N LEU A 142 -17.64 0.35 12.27
CA LEU A 142 -18.42 1.59 12.21
C LEU A 142 -19.80 1.37 11.54
N ARG A 143 -19.84 0.65 10.42
CA ARG A 143 -21.12 0.33 9.75
C ARG A 143 -22.00 -0.52 10.64
N ASP A 144 -21.46 -1.57 11.23
CA ASP A 144 -22.19 -2.47 12.13
C ASP A 144 -22.71 -1.71 13.37
N SER A 145 -21.93 -0.77 13.91
CA SER A 145 -22.34 0.08 15.03
C SER A 145 -23.56 0.95 14.67
N ARG A 146 -23.50 1.62 13.52
CA ARG A 146 -24.62 2.44 13.03
C ARG A 146 -25.88 1.60 12.83
N THR A 147 -25.77 0.46 12.15
CA THR A 147 -26.91 -0.44 11.91
C THR A 147 -27.53 -0.94 13.23
N ARG A 148 -26.70 -1.31 14.22
CA ARG A 148 -27.19 -1.79 15.51
C ARG A 148 -27.85 -0.68 16.34
N LEU A 149 -27.33 0.54 16.30
CA LEU A 149 -27.94 1.69 16.94
C LEU A 149 -29.30 2.03 16.31
N GLU A 150 -29.40 1.99 14.97
CA GLU A 150 -30.66 2.22 14.25
C GLU A 150 -31.73 1.16 14.57
N LEU A 151 -31.34 -0.12 14.67
CA LEU A 151 -32.27 -1.24 14.89
C LEU A 151 -32.55 -1.51 16.36
N GLY A 152 -31.56 -1.38 17.23
CA GLY A 152 -31.63 -1.79 18.64
C GLY A 152 -31.74 -0.63 19.63
N GLY A 153 -31.63 0.60 19.18
CA GLY A 153 -31.66 1.79 20.03
C GLY A 153 -30.62 1.71 21.16
N ASN A 154 -30.96 2.25 22.33
CA ASN A 154 -30.09 2.28 23.53
C ASN A 154 -30.25 1.02 24.39
N SER A 155 -30.36 -0.17 23.81
CA SER A 155 -30.44 -1.41 24.58
C SER A 155 -29.11 -1.77 25.24
N GLU A 156 -29.14 -2.44 26.39
CA GLU A 156 -27.96 -2.91 27.13
C GLU A 156 -27.05 -3.81 26.26
N GLN A 157 -27.67 -4.62 25.40
CA GLN A 157 -26.94 -5.50 24.48
C GLN A 157 -26.12 -4.71 23.44
N VAL A 158 -26.68 -3.64 22.90
CA VAL A 158 -25.98 -2.74 21.96
C VAL A 158 -24.84 -2.03 22.68
N GLY A 159 -25.09 -1.56 23.91
CA GLY A 159 -24.05 -0.92 24.74
C GLY A 159 -22.89 -1.84 25.05
N THR A 160 -23.14 -3.09 25.45
CA THR A 160 -22.10 -4.10 25.70
C THR A 160 -21.28 -4.40 24.46
N TRP A 161 -21.94 -4.51 23.30
CA TRP A 161 -21.26 -4.75 22.04
C TRP A 161 -20.39 -3.56 21.60
N LEU A 162 -20.92 -2.33 21.69
CA LEU A 162 -20.16 -1.10 21.39
C LEU A 162 -18.91 -1.01 22.27
N TRP A 163 -19.04 -1.28 23.54
CA TRP A 163 -17.91 -1.27 24.45
C TRP A 163 -16.83 -2.31 24.08
N ALA A 164 -17.24 -3.52 23.63
CA ALA A 164 -16.31 -4.53 23.12
C ALA A 164 -15.61 -4.08 21.82
N VAL A 165 -16.30 -3.36 20.93
CA VAL A 165 -15.70 -2.75 19.74
C VAL A 165 -14.69 -1.68 20.13
N MET A 166 -15.06 -0.74 21.00
CA MET A 166 -14.19 0.34 21.45
C MET A 166 -12.88 -0.15 22.10
N ARG A 167 -12.93 -1.27 22.82
CA ARG A 167 -11.73 -1.88 23.43
C ARG A 167 -10.76 -2.50 22.41
N ARG A 168 -11.23 -2.82 21.21
CA ARG A 168 -10.40 -3.37 20.13
C ARG A 168 -9.78 -2.29 19.25
N LEU A 169 -10.35 -1.09 19.28
CA LEU A 169 -9.82 0.03 18.50
C LEU A 169 -8.48 0.48 19.06
N GLU A 170 -7.57 0.74 18.18
CA GLU A 170 -6.31 1.39 18.54
C GLU A 170 -6.58 2.81 19.09
N PHE A 171 -5.80 3.25 20.08
CA PHE A 171 -5.97 4.58 20.65
C PHE A 171 -5.59 5.65 19.62
N ALA A 172 -6.33 6.77 19.63
CA ALA A 172 -6.08 7.87 18.72
C ALA A 172 -4.65 8.42 18.83
N ASP A 173 -4.14 8.51 20.05
CA ASP A 173 -2.79 8.99 20.34
C ASP A 173 -1.71 8.13 19.67
N VAL A 174 -1.88 6.80 19.68
CA VAL A 174 -0.97 5.85 19.01
C VAL A 174 -1.02 6.00 17.48
N LEU A 175 -2.22 6.24 16.93
CA LEU A 175 -2.37 6.50 15.51
C LEU A 175 -1.75 7.84 15.11
N GLU A 176 -1.86 8.87 15.96
CA GLU A 176 -1.22 10.18 15.75
C GLU A 176 0.30 10.09 15.79
N GLU A 177 0.86 9.33 16.74
CA GLU A 177 2.30 9.05 16.83
C GLU A 177 2.80 8.34 15.56
N ARG A 178 2.14 7.26 15.14
CA ARG A 178 2.49 6.55 13.89
C ARG A 178 2.36 7.44 12.66
N LEU A 179 1.40 8.35 12.65
CA LEU A 179 1.23 9.32 11.57
C LEU A 179 2.40 10.31 11.54
N ALA A 180 2.85 10.79 12.70
CA ALA A 180 4.02 11.67 12.82
C ALA A 180 5.29 10.97 12.35
N ASP A 181 5.53 9.72 12.77
CA ASP A 181 6.66 8.91 12.35
C ASP A 181 6.67 8.67 10.83
N THR A 182 5.48 8.39 10.26
CA THR A 182 5.34 8.17 8.81
C THR A 182 5.67 9.44 8.04
N ARG A 183 5.24 10.61 8.51
CA ARG A 183 5.56 11.91 7.91
C ARG A 183 7.05 12.24 7.99
N GLN A 184 7.66 11.94 9.11
CA GLN A 184 9.10 12.11 9.28
C GLN A 184 9.87 11.21 8.30
N ALA A 185 9.53 9.92 8.22
CA ALA A 185 10.16 9.00 7.27
C ALA A 185 9.97 9.43 5.81
N LEU A 186 8.80 9.99 5.46
CA LEU A 186 8.53 10.54 4.14
C LEU A 186 9.39 11.76 3.84
N ALA A 187 9.54 12.68 4.80
CA ALA A 187 10.41 13.85 4.67
C ALA A 187 11.87 13.44 4.46
N ASP A 188 12.36 12.50 5.26
CA ASP A 188 13.72 11.96 5.15
C ASP A 188 13.96 11.28 3.79
N THR A 189 12.98 10.52 3.29
CA THR A 189 13.06 9.88 1.97
C THR A 189 13.12 10.92 0.85
N ARG A 190 12.34 12.00 0.94
CA ARG A 190 12.35 13.10 -0.03
C ARG A 190 13.69 13.87 0.00
N LEU A 191 14.26 14.10 1.17
CA LEU A 191 15.59 14.72 1.28
C LEU A 191 16.67 13.83 0.66
N ARG A 192 16.61 12.52 0.85
CA ARG A 192 17.52 11.56 0.18
C ARG A 192 17.37 11.60 -1.34
N LEU A 193 16.15 11.72 -1.87
CA LEU A 193 15.92 11.88 -3.32
C LEU A 193 16.57 13.16 -3.86
N ILE A 194 16.41 14.29 -3.16
CA ILE A 194 17.03 15.57 -3.56
C ILE A 194 18.56 15.43 -3.56
N ALA A 195 19.15 14.89 -2.49
CA ALA A 195 20.58 14.69 -2.40
C ALA A 195 21.12 13.71 -3.46
N LEU A 196 20.33 12.71 -3.86
CA LEU A 196 20.68 11.78 -4.93
C LEU A 196 20.66 12.46 -6.30
N ASP A 197 19.64 13.26 -6.59
CA ASP A 197 19.50 14.04 -7.83
C ASP A 197 20.66 15.06 -7.98
N GLU A 198 21.03 15.75 -6.90
CA GLU A 198 22.21 16.64 -6.89
C GLU A 198 23.50 15.88 -7.22
N ARG A 199 23.69 14.69 -6.63
CA ARG A 199 24.86 13.83 -6.92
C ARG A 199 24.87 13.34 -8.36
N GLN A 200 23.72 12.95 -8.90
CA GLN A 200 23.59 12.50 -10.31
C GLN A 200 23.90 13.63 -11.29
N ARG A 201 23.47 14.86 -11.00
CA ARG A 201 23.83 16.03 -11.82
C ARG A 201 25.33 16.29 -11.83
N GLY A 202 26.01 16.10 -10.69
CA GLY A 202 27.46 16.18 -10.60
C GLY A 202 28.18 15.10 -11.43
N LEU A 203 27.51 13.96 -11.70
CA LEU A 203 28.01 12.85 -12.50
C LEU A 203 27.64 12.92 -13.98
N ALA A 204 27.01 13.99 -14.45
CA ALA A 204 26.57 14.12 -15.84
C ALA A 204 27.72 14.10 -16.86
N ASP A 205 28.93 14.53 -16.45
CA ASP A 205 30.16 14.42 -17.23
C ASP A 205 31.23 13.73 -16.37
N VAL A 206 31.30 12.41 -16.50
CA VAL A 206 32.16 11.53 -15.70
C VAL A 206 33.64 11.87 -15.93
N SER A 207 34.04 12.16 -17.18
CA SER A 207 35.42 12.46 -17.52
C SER A 207 35.88 13.82 -16.97
N ALA A 208 35.01 14.85 -17.07
CA ALA A 208 35.32 16.14 -16.47
C ALA A 208 35.42 16.01 -14.94
N GLN A 209 34.53 15.29 -14.30
CA GLN A 209 34.57 15.08 -12.86
C GLN A 209 35.78 14.28 -12.41
N ALA A 210 36.21 13.27 -13.18
CA ALA A 210 37.43 12.53 -12.89
C ALA A 210 38.67 13.44 -12.94
N ALA A 211 38.73 14.31 -13.94
CA ALA A 211 39.81 15.28 -14.06
C ALA A 211 39.82 16.29 -12.89
N ASP A 212 38.63 16.83 -12.50
CA ASP A 212 38.51 17.76 -11.39
C ASP A 212 38.92 17.13 -10.05
N LEU A 213 38.50 15.89 -9.79
CA LEU A 213 38.87 15.17 -8.57
C LEU A 213 40.40 14.90 -8.50
N ARG A 214 41.00 14.56 -9.62
CA ARG A 214 42.47 14.38 -9.68
C ARG A 214 43.21 15.70 -9.52
N ALA A 215 42.77 16.77 -10.15
CA ALA A 215 43.35 18.10 -9.99
C ALA A 215 43.25 18.59 -8.54
N ALA A 216 42.11 18.37 -7.87
CA ALA A 216 41.91 18.72 -6.48
C ALA A 216 42.86 17.93 -5.53
N ALA A 217 43.15 16.66 -5.84
CA ALA A 217 44.01 15.79 -5.03
C ALA A 217 45.52 16.09 -5.21
N THR A 218 45.94 16.55 -6.39
CA THR A 218 47.35 16.86 -6.67
C THR A 218 47.81 18.18 -6.08
N GLY A 219 46.85 19.02 -5.58
CA GLY A 219 47.18 20.38 -5.13
C GLY A 219 47.77 21.18 -6.26
N SER A 220 47.73 22.51 -6.22
CA SER A 220 48.25 23.40 -7.26
C SER A 220 49.78 23.40 -7.44
N ASP A 221 50.45 22.32 -7.13
CA ASP A 221 51.86 22.14 -7.43
C ASP A 221 52.02 21.70 -8.88
N GLU A 222 52.45 22.62 -9.72
CA GLU A 222 52.56 22.59 -11.17
C GLU A 222 53.58 21.54 -11.74
N GLU A 223 54.09 20.56 -10.99
CA GLU A 223 55.17 19.68 -11.45
C GLU A 223 54.93 18.16 -11.50
N ALA A 224 53.70 17.67 -11.23
CA ALA A 224 53.45 16.24 -11.33
C ALA A 224 52.43 15.89 -12.41
N GLY A 225 52.67 16.37 -13.62
CA GLY A 225 51.98 15.90 -14.83
C GLY A 225 52.40 14.47 -15.18
N ALA A 226 52.01 13.48 -14.42
CA ALA A 226 51.95 12.12 -14.92
C ALA A 226 50.78 12.08 -15.92
N VAL A 227 51.11 12.41 -17.18
CA VAL A 227 50.25 12.20 -18.34
C VAL A 227 49.90 10.71 -18.36
N VAL A 228 48.74 10.33 -17.87
CA VAL A 228 48.19 9.00 -18.10
C VAL A 228 48.13 8.82 -19.62
N PRO A 229 48.72 7.78 -20.19
CA PRO A 229 48.66 7.57 -21.62
C PRO A 229 47.20 7.52 -22.05
N ALA A 230 46.85 8.27 -23.07
CA ALA A 230 45.44 8.40 -23.60
C ALA A 230 44.84 7.08 -24.06
N ASP A 231 45.54 5.97 -23.93
CA ASP A 231 45.11 4.62 -24.35
C ASP A 231 44.71 3.70 -23.17
N GLN A 232 44.74 4.20 -21.93
CA GLN A 232 44.24 3.48 -20.75
C GLN A 232 43.09 4.27 -20.12
N ALA A 233 41.86 3.71 -20.18
CA ALA A 233 40.74 4.26 -19.48
C ALA A 233 41.07 4.51 -17.99
N ASP A 234 40.84 5.73 -17.51
CA ASP A 234 41.15 6.08 -16.12
C ASP A 234 40.33 5.17 -15.18
N PRO A 235 40.97 4.41 -14.27
CA PRO A 235 40.26 3.61 -13.29
C PRO A 235 39.23 4.42 -12.49
N LEU A 236 39.41 5.73 -12.31
CA LEU A 236 38.48 6.62 -11.63
C LEU A 236 37.18 6.79 -12.42
N GLU A 237 37.26 6.90 -13.76
CA GLU A 237 36.05 6.96 -14.59
C GLU A 237 35.18 5.71 -14.41
N ALA A 238 35.78 4.52 -14.38
CA ALA A 238 35.05 3.28 -14.13
C ALA A 238 34.34 3.25 -12.74
N TRP A 239 34.93 3.89 -11.72
CA TRP A 239 34.30 4.04 -10.41
C TRP A 239 33.16 5.06 -10.43
N LEU A 240 33.28 6.14 -11.18
CA LEU A 240 32.23 7.15 -11.32
C LEU A 240 31.06 6.63 -12.14
N ASP A 241 31.32 5.86 -13.21
CA ASP A 241 30.28 5.14 -13.95
C ASP A 241 29.51 4.16 -13.07
N ALA A 242 30.23 3.36 -12.29
CA ALA A 242 29.60 2.45 -11.32
C ALA A 242 28.77 3.21 -10.28
N ARG A 243 29.20 4.39 -9.84
CA ARG A 243 28.45 5.28 -8.95
C ARG A 243 27.16 5.76 -9.60
N HIS A 244 27.23 6.18 -10.86
CA HIS A 244 26.08 6.58 -11.64
C HIS A 244 25.04 5.45 -11.75
N ASP A 245 25.49 4.23 -12.06
CA ASP A 245 24.62 3.05 -12.14
C ASP A 245 23.96 2.69 -10.81
N LEU A 246 24.70 2.76 -9.69
CA LEU A 246 24.15 2.54 -8.35
C LEU A 246 23.11 3.59 -8.00
N ALA A 247 23.38 4.86 -8.29
CA ALA A 247 22.45 5.96 -8.06
C ALA A 247 21.17 5.79 -8.89
N ALA A 248 21.30 5.42 -10.18
CA ALA A 248 20.18 5.16 -11.07
C ALA A 248 19.30 3.97 -10.60
N ARG A 249 19.87 3.00 -9.88
CA ARG A 249 19.12 1.90 -9.25
C ARG A 249 18.46 2.30 -7.94
N LEU A 250 19.09 3.18 -7.16
CA LEU A 250 18.60 3.63 -5.87
C LEU A 250 17.38 4.58 -6.02
N GLU A 251 17.43 5.47 -6.99
CA GLU A 251 16.38 6.47 -7.22
C GLU A 251 14.95 5.86 -7.31
N PRO A 252 14.66 4.88 -8.18
CA PRO A 252 13.32 4.30 -8.26
C PRO A 252 12.89 3.58 -6.99
N MET A 253 13.84 3.11 -6.16
CA MET A 253 13.50 2.51 -4.87
C MET A 253 13.04 3.57 -3.87
N LEU A 254 13.74 4.70 -3.79
CA LEU A 254 13.36 5.82 -2.94
C LEU A 254 12.01 6.43 -3.37
N TRP A 255 11.74 6.55 -4.67
CA TRP A 255 10.42 6.95 -5.18
C TRP A 255 9.31 6.00 -4.75
N ARG A 256 9.57 4.68 -4.81
CA ARG A 256 8.60 3.67 -4.33
C ARG A 256 8.40 3.72 -2.83
N GLN A 257 9.46 4.00 -2.06
CA GLN A 257 9.34 4.23 -0.61
C GLN A 257 8.47 5.44 -0.32
N ALA A 258 8.72 6.58 -0.96
CA ALA A 258 7.94 7.80 -0.79
C ALA A 258 6.45 7.55 -1.11
N ALA A 259 6.15 6.91 -2.24
CA ALA A 259 4.78 6.58 -2.63
C ALA A 259 4.09 5.64 -1.62
N THR A 260 4.82 4.64 -1.08
CA THR A 260 4.29 3.72 -0.07
C THR A 260 4.01 4.44 1.25
N LEU A 261 4.90 5.34 1.68
CA LEU A 261 4.72 6.16 2.87
C LEU A 261 3.55 7.14 2.73
N GLU A 262 3.37 7.78 1.57
CA GLU A 262 2.20 8.63 1.31
C GLU A 262 0.88 7.83 1.38
N GLN A 263 0.87 6.61 0.87
CA GLN A 263 -0.30 5.76 0.98
C GLN A 263 -0.56 5.33 2.44
N THR A 264 0.50 5.00 3.19
CA THR A 264 0.42 4.69 4.62
C THR A 264 -0.13 5.87 5.42
N GLU A 265 0.34 7.09 5.13
CA GLU A 265 -0.19 8.31 5.75
C GLU A 265 -1.70 8.45 5.52
N ARG A 266 -2.19 8.27 4.28
CA ARG A 266 -3.62 8.33 3.97
C ARG A 266 -4.43 7.27 4.71
N VAL A 267 -3.90 6.06 4.82
CA VAL A 267 -4.55 4.96 5.57
C VAL A 267 -4.64 5.29 7.05
N LEU A 268 -3.55 5.78 7.66
CA LEU A 268 -3.53 6.17 9.07
C LEU A 268 -4.48 7.34 9.36
N GLN A 269 -4.55 8.35 8.50
CA GLN A 269 -5.51 9.45 8.61
C GLN A 269 -6.96 8.96 8.54
N ALA A 270 -7.25 8.04 7.60
CA ALA A 270 -8.57 7.45 7.48
C ALA A 270 -8.94 6.62 8.73
N ARG A 271 -7.99 5.84 9.28
CA ARG A 271 -8.19 5.09 10.53
C ARG A 271 -8.46 6.01 11.70
N LEU A 272 -7.66 7.07 11.84
CA LEU A 272 -7.84 8.07 12.91
C LEU A 272 -9.24 8.71 12.86
N THR A 273 -9.71 9.08 11.66
CA THR A 273 -11.05 9.63 11.47
C THR A 273 -12.13 8.61 11.86
N THR A 274 -12.03 7.36 11.37
CA THR A 274 -12.98 6.28 11.69
C THR A 274 -13.00 5.97 13.20
N THR A 275 -11.83 5.94 13.84
CA THR A 275 -11.71 5.73 15.29
C THR A 275 -12.36 6.85 16.10
N ARG A 276 -12.20 8.10 15.66
CA ARG A 276 -12.85 9.25 16.30
C ARG A 276 -14.38 9.20 16.14
N GLU A 277 -14.89 8.84 14.95
CA GLU A 277 -16.32 8.67 14.71
C GLU A 277 -16.93 7.53 15.55
N LEU A 278 -16.19 6.44 15.78
CA LEU A 278 -16.65 5.33 16.62
C LEU A 278 -16.69 5.66 18.12
N ARG A 279 -15.93 6.68 18.54
CA ARG A 279 -15.89 7.12 19.95
C ARG A 279 -16.88 8.24 20.28
N GLN A 280 -17.47 8.87 19.29
CA GLN A 280 -18.56 9.86 19.43
C GLN A 280 -19.93 9.17 19.54
#